data_edf5e165d6cd3cc1c2c28e4a50ee5dfd
#
_entry.id   edf5e165d6cd3cc1c2c28e4a50ee5dfd
#
_cell.length_a   1.000
_cell.length_b   1.000
_cell.length_c   1.000
_cell.angle_alpha   90.00
_cell.angle_beta   90.00
_cell.angle_gamma   90.00
#
_symmetry.space_group_name_H-M   'P 1'
#
loop_
_entity.id
_entity.type
_entity.pdbx_description
1 polymer ?
#
loop_
_entity_poly.entity_id
_entity_poly.type
_entity_poly.pdbx_seq_one_letter_code
_entity_poly.pdbx_strand_id
1 'polypeptide(L)'
;MIPVQGGEFLIGDFGPLVGEKLPFSINQDDKVLHKVVLSDFSISKYKVTNDDYNKYLQTTGVKKPPINILLKDYPSLQKSDYSVGITWQQAKDYCQWLGKESGKKFDLPTEAQWEYAARSRGQYIPFATNNGEFLPGKNIPSQDELSEYTDGAGIPIYPVGKYPPNPLGLYDMGLSGS
;
A
#
# COMPACT_ATOMS: atom_id res chain seq x y z
N MET A 1 -2.00 11.28 -8.20
CA MET A 1 -0.57 11.25 -7.78
C MET A 1 -0.33 12.33 -6.77
N ILE A 2 0.36 12.02 -5.69
CA ILE A 2 0.79 12.95 -4.64
C ILE A 2 2.29 13.20 -4.84
N PRO A 3 2.73 14.46 -4.98
CA PRO A 3 4.16 14.79 -5.01
C PRO A 3 4.74 14.62 -3.62
N VAL A 4 5.89 13.95 -3.53
CA VAL A 4 6.65 13.74 -2.30
C VAL A 4 8.02 14.36 -2.48
N GLN A 5 8.30 15.38 -1.70
CA GLN A 5 9.63 15.98 -1.67
C GLN A 5 10.61 14.97 -1.10
N GLY A 6 11.68 14.72 -1.81
CA GLY A 6 12.76 13.84 -1.37
C GLY A 6 13.47 14.33 -0.12
N GLY A 7 14.43 13.56 0.34
CA GLY A 7 15.20 13.87 1.53
C GLY A 7 15.95 12.64 2.02
N GLU A 8 16.55 12.80 3.17
CA GLU A 8 17.32 11.77 3.84
C GLU A 8 16.52 11.15 4.98
N PHE A 9 16.55 9.84 5.13
CA PHE A 9 15.95 9.14 6.27
C PHE A 9 16.70 7.84 6.59
N LEU A 10 16.36 7.24 7.72
CA LEU A 10 16.81 5.91 8.11
C LEU A 10 15.71 4.90 7.79
N ILE A 11 15.96 3.99 6.84
CA ILE A 11 15.11 2.87 6.52
C ILE A 11 15.39 1.72 7.49
N GLY A 12 14.35 0.97 7.86
CA GLY A 12 14.44 -0.20 8.73
C GLY A 12 13.78 0.01 10.10
N ASP A 13 14.07 -0.88 11.05
CA ASP A 13 13.48 -0.86 12.38
C ASP A 13 14.00 0.29 13.25
N PHE A 14 13.29 1.40 13.22
CA PHE A 14 13.59 2.56 14.06
C PHE A 14 12.99 2.46 15.48
N GLY A 15 12.23 1.42 15.80
CA GLY A 15 11.59 1.24 17.11
C GLY A 15 12.53 1.48 18.29
N PRO A 16 13.77 0.93 18.30
CA PRO A 16 14.72 1.17 19.36
C PRO A 16 15.09 2.64 19.58
N LEU A 17 15.02 3.50 18.54
CA LEU A 17 15.30 4.93 18.65
C LEU A 17 14.21 5.72 19.38
N VAL A 18 13.00 5.21 19.39
CA VAL A 18 11.82 5.85 20.02
C VAL A 18 11.29 5.08 21.22
N GLY A 19 11.98 4.01 21.63
CA GLY A 19 11.58 3.17 22.77
C GLY A 19 10.35 2.31 22.51
N GLU A 20 10.02 2.08 21.24
CA GLU A 20 8.85 1.32 20.79
C GLU A 20 9.23 -0.01 20.17
N LYS A 21 8.32 -0.98 20.24
CA LYS A 21 8.39 -2.21 19.47
C LYS A 21 7.52 -2.03 18.22
N LEU A 22 8.15 -1.97 17.04
CA LEU A 22 7.37 -1.84 15.81
C LEU A 22 6.57 -3.13 15.58
N PRO A 23 5.27 -3.03 15.21
CA PRO A 23 4.36 -4.17 15.17
C PRO A 23 4.72 -5.22 14.11
N PHE A 24 5.56 -4.88 13.12
CA PHE A 24 5.89 -5.73 11.98
C PHE A 24 7.37 -6.08 11.83
N SER A 25 8.23 -5.71 12.78
CA SER A 25 9.65 -6.03 12.75
C SER A 25 9.97 -7.47 13.23
N ILE A 26 8.97 -8.36 13.28
CA ILE A 26 9.16 -9.74 13.72
C ILE A 26 9.90 -10.52 12.63
N ASN A 27 11.15 -10.89 12.91
CA ASN A 27 12.03 -11.70 12.04
C ASN A 27 12.44 -11.05 10.70
N GLN A 28 12.51 -9.74 10.62
CA GLN A 28 13.06 -9.08 9.45
C GLN A 28 14.56 -8.79 9.63
N ASP A 29 15.30 -8.82 8.53
CA ASP A 29 16.75 -8.54 8.53
C ASP A 29 17.07 -7.04 8.58
N ASP A 30 16.07 -6.18 8.73
CA ASP A 30 16.12 -4.72 8.74
C ASP A 30 16.44 -4.09 10.11
N LYS A 31 16.97 -4.89 11.04
CA LYS A 31 17.38 -4.43 12.39
C LYS A 31 18.49 -3.37 12.36
N VAL A 32 19.24 -3.32 11.27
CA VAL A 32 20.29 -2.32 11.08
C VAL A 32 19.72 -1.20 10.23
N LEU A 33 19.55 -0.02 10.82
CA LEU A 33 19.09 1.15 10.11
C LEU A 33 20.10 1.57 9.03
N HIS A 34 19.59 1.82 7.82
CA HIS A 34 20.40 2.30 6.70
C HIS A 34 19.97 3.72 6.32
N LYS A 35 20.98 4.58 6.14
CA LYS A 35 20.75 5.93 5.65
C LYS A 35 20.49 5.90 4.15
N VAL A 36 19.35 6.45 3.75
CA VAL A 36 18.92 6.56 2.34
C VAL A 36 18.63 8.00 2.00
N VAL A 37 19.02 8.42 0.80
CA VAL A 37 18.70 9.72 0.23
C VAL A 37 17.81 9.50 -0.99
N LEU A 38 16.64 10.12 -1.00
CA LEU A 38 15.69 10.06 -2.11
C LEU A 38 15.60 11.40 -2.82
N SER A 39 15.53 11.36 -4.15
CA SER A 39 15.09 12.50 -4.96
C SER A 39 13.57 12.68 -4.83
N ASP A 40 13.07 13.83 -5.26
CA ASP A 40 11.63 14.08 -5.39
C ASP A 40 10.98 13.01 -6.28
N PHE A 41 9.81 12.54 -5.87
CA PHE A 41 9.02 11.57 -6.64
C PHE A 41 7.51 11.83 -6.46
N SER A 42 6.71 11.10 -7.21
CA SER A 42 5.26 11.13 -7.00
C SER A 42 4.76 9.70 -6.79
N ILE A 43 3.83 9.52 -5.88
CA ILE A 43 3.22 8.23 -5.57
C ILE A 43 1.70 8.30 -5.74
N SER A 44 1.06 7.18 -6.05
CA SER A 44 -0.39 7.13 -6.17
C SER A 44 -1.05 7.45 -4.82
N LYS A 45 -2.10 8.25 -4.86
CA LYS A 45 -2.89 8.62 -3.68
C LYS A 45 -3.58 7.40 -3.05
N TYR A 46 -4.01 6.48 -3.90
CA TYR A 46 -4.73 5.26 -3.55
C TYR A 46 -4.02 4.04 -4.12
N LYS A 47 -4.29 2.87 -3.56
CA LYS A 47 -3.96 1.59 -4.20
C LYS A 47 -4.75 1.44 -5.49
N VAL A 48 -4.22 0.68 -6.44
CA VAL A 48 -4.93 0.32 -7.68
C VAL A 48 -6.11 -0.57 -7.32
N THR A 49 -7.30 -0.19 -7.78
CA THR A 49 -8.53 -0.93 -7.53
C THR A 49 -8.77 -2.02 -8.57
N ASN A 50 -9.69 -2.95 -8.27
CA ASN A 50 -10.15 -3.92 -9.26
C ASN A 50 -10.76 -3.24 -10.49
N ASP A 51 -11.44 -2.09 -10.31
CA ASP A 51 -12.01 -1.33 -11.44
C ASP A 51 -10.91 -0.74 -12.32
N ASP A 52 -9.87 -0.14 -11.74
CA ASP A 52 -8.74 0.40 -12.49
C ASP A 52 -8.01 -0.68 -13.29
N TYR A 53 -7.77 -1.83 -12.66
CA TYR A 53 -7.10 -2.94 -13.32
C TYR A 53 -7.97 -3.58 -14.42
N ASN A 54 -9.29 -3.66 -14.22
CA ASN A 54 -10.21 -4.12 -15.25
C ASN A 54 -10.22 -3.21 -16.49
N LYS A 55 -10.11 -1.89 -16.33
CA LYS A 55 -9.93 -0.96 -17.46
C LYS A 55 -8.67 -1.26 -18.27
N TYR A 56 -7.55 -1.53 -17.59
CA TYR A 56 -6.32 -1.99 -18.26
C TYR A 56 -6.54 -3.25 -19.07
N LEU A 57 -7.17 -4.28 -18.49
CA LEU A 57 -7.44 -5.54 -19.19
C LEU A 57 -8.34 -5.33 -20.43
N GLN A 58 -9.38 -4.52 -20.31
CA GLN A 58 -10.29 -4.19 -21.41
C GLN A 58 -9.58 -3.43 -22.54
N THR A 59 -8.72 -2.48 -22.18
CA THR A 59 -8.02 -1.64 -23.17
C THR A 59 -6.95 -2.44 -23.93
N THR A 60 -6.25 -3.34 -23.23
CA THR A 60 -5.13 -4.08 -23.81
C THR A 60 -5.50 -5.43 -24.41
N GLY A 61 -6.66 -5.96 -24.09
CA GLY A 61 -7.07 -7.31 -24.44
C GLY A 61 -6.29 -8.42 -23.70
N VAL A 62 -5.49 -8.05 -22.70
CA VAL A 62 -4.78 -9.02 -21.85
C VAL A 62 -5.82 -9.84 -21.09
N LYS A 63 -5.68 -11.16 -21.12
CA LYS A 63 -6.59 -12.05 -20.39
C LYS A 63 -6.45 -11.81 -18.90
N LYS A 64 -7.60 -11.70 -18.22
CA LYS A 64 -7.60 -11.65 -16.76
C LYS A 64 -6.82 -12.84 -16.21
N PRO A 65 -5.82 -12.63 -15.35
CA PRO A 65 -5.09 -13.73 -14.74
C PRO A 65 -6.06 -14.64 -13.98
N PRO A 66 -5.78 -15.94 -13.90
CA PRO A 66 -6.57 -16.83 -13.06
C PRO A 66 -6.56 -16.24 -11.65
N ILE A 67 -7.75 -16.13 -11.07
CA ILE A 67 -7.92 -15.67 -9.69
C ILE A 67 -7.03 -16.55 -8.81
N ASN A 68 -6.23 -15.92 -7.96
CA ASN A 68 -5.48 -16.63 -6.93
C ASN A 68 -6.44 -17.62 -6.25
N ILE A 69 -6.03 -18.87 -6.07
CA ILE A 69 -6.85 -19.94 -5.48
C ILE A 69 -7.52 -19.46 -4.18
N LEU A 70 -6.80 -18.66 -3.38
CA LEU A 70 -7.33 -18.06 -2.14
C LEU A 70 -8.48 -17.05 -2.37
N LEU A 71 -8.51 -16.36 -3.51
CA LEU A 71 -9.54 -15.37 -3.81
C LEU A 71 -10.75 -15.96 -4.55
N LYS A 72 -10.61 -17.18 -5.11
CA LYS A 72 -11.69 -17.83 -5.85
C LYS A 72 -12.90 -18.12 -4.95
N ASP A 73 -12.63 -18.46 -3.71
CA ASP A 73 -13.65 -18.81 -2.72
C ASP A 73 -14.21 -17.58 -1.98
N TYR A 74 -13.67 -16.36 -2.28
CA TYR A 74 -14.04 -15.10 -1.65
C TYR A 74 -14.43 -14.03 -2.67
N PRO A 75 -15.60 -14.15 -3.33
CA PRO A 75 -16.03 -13.20 -4.36
C PRO A 75 -16.16 -11.76 -3.85
N SER A 76 -16.42 -11.58 -2.56
CA SER A 76 -16.50 -10.28 -1.89
C SER A 76 -15.21 -9.46 -2.03
N LEU A 77 -14.05 -10.11 -2.11
CA LEU A 77 -12.74 -9.48 -2.28
C LEU A 77 -12.52 -8.92 -3.70
N GLN A 78 -13.42 -9.22 -4.63
CA GLN A 78 -13.35 -8.77 -6.03
C GLN A 78 -14.23 -7.55 -6.31
N LYS A 79 -14.75 -6.88 -5.28
CA LYS A 79 -15.52 -5.65 -5.45
C LYS A 79 -14.69 -4.59 -6.18
N SER A 80 -15.35 -3.75 -6.96
CA SER A 80 -14.73 -2.77 -7.86
C SER A 80 -13.79 -1.80 -7.16
N ASP A 81 -14.15 -1.39 -5.96
CA ASP A 81 -13.48 -0.40 -5.11
C ASP A 81 -12.44 -1.00 -4.13
N TYR A 82 -12.21 -2.32 -4.21
CA TYR A 82 -11.18 -2.99 -3.41
C TYR A 82 -9.85 -3.01 -4.15
N SER A 83 -8.74 -3.04 -3.41
CA SER A 83 -7.40 -3.15 -4.02
C SER A 83 -7.28 -4.45 -4.82
N VAL A 84 -6.68 -4.36 -6.00
CA VAL A 84 -6.46 -5.53 -6.85
C VAL A 84 -5.35 -6.42 -6.29
N GLY A 85 -5.61 -7.73 -6.23
CA GLY A 85 -4.61 -8.75 -5.87
C GLY A 85 -3.97 -9.33 -7.12
N ILE A 86 -2.75 -8.92 -7.45
CA ILE A 86 -2.00 -9.31 -8.64
C ILE A 86 -0.53 -9.61 -8.31
N THR A 87 0.16 -10.30 -9.22
CA THR A 87 1.59 -10.56 -9.07
C THR A 87 2.41 -9.28 -9.33
N TRP A 88 3.65 -9.27 -8.85
CA TRP A 88 4.60 -8.19 -9.11
C TRP A 88 4.75 -7.89 -10.62
N GLN A 89 4.88 -8.92 -11.47
CA GLN A 89 4.99 -8.72 -12.90
C GLN A 89 3.75 -8.07 -13.50
N GLN A 90 2.56 -8.48 -13.08
CA GLN A 90 1.30 -7.88 -13.53
C GLN A 90 1.18 -6.41 -13.10
N ALA A 91 1.65 -6.08 -11.90
CA ALA A 91 1.70 -4.70 -11.44
C ALA A 91 2.69 -3.86 -12.27
N LYS A 92 3.85 -4.41 -12.65
CA LYS A 92 4.81 -3.76 -13.55
C LYS A 92 4.21 -3.52 -14.94
N ASP A 93 3.53 -4.50 -15.50
CA ASP A 93 2.88 -4.41 -16.81
C ASP A 93 1.78 -3.33 -16.81
N TYR A 94 1.00 -3.25 -15.72
CA TYR A 94 0.02 -2.19 -15.50
C TYR A 94 0.68 -0.80 -15.46
N CYS A 95 1.78 -0.63 -14.70
CA CYS A 95 2.51 0.62 -14.64
C CYS A 95 3.04 1.05 -16.02
N GLN A 96 3.57 0.11 -16.80
CA GLN A 96 4.05 0.39 -18.17
C GLN A 96 2.93 0.83 -19.10
N TRP A 97 1.76 0.18 -19.02
CA TRP A 97 0.59 0.58 -19.78
C TRP A 97 0.13 1.99 -19.38
N LEU A 98 -0.01 2.25 -18.09
CA LEU A 98 -0.41 3.57 -17.58
C LEU A 98 0.56 4.67 -18.03
N GLY A 99 1.86 4.34 -18.10
CA GLY A 99 2.89 5.21 -18.62
C GLY A 99 2.68 5.57 -20.08
N LYS A 100 2.37 4.59 -20.92
CA LYS A 100 2.06 4.80 -22.36
C LYS A 100 0.82 5.64 -22.55
N GLU A 101 -0.28 5.33 -21.84
CA GLU A 101 -1.54 6.05 -21.95
C GLU A 101 -1.43 7.52 -21.49
N SER A 102 -0.65 7.78 -20.45
CA SER A 102 -0.54 9.12 -19.87
C SER A 102 0.62 9.97 -20.42
N GLY A 103 1.53 9.37 -21.19
CA GLY A 103 2.76 10.02 -21.62
C GLY A 103 3.75 10.33 -20.48
N LYS A 104 3.61 9.64 -19.33
CA LYS A 104 4.44 9.83 -18.14
C LYS A 104 5.17 8.53 -17.81
N LYS A 105 6.19 8.63 -16.95
CA LYS A 105 6.91 7.46 -16.45
C LYS A 105 6.23 6.95 -15.19
N PHE A 106 5.75 5.70 -15.21
CA PHE A 106 5.20 5.01 -14.05
C PHE A 106 5.98 3.74 -13.78
N ASP A 107 6.18 3.45 -12.53
CA ASP A 107 6.77 2.21 -12.04
C ASP A 107 6.23 1.87 -10.65
N LEU A 108 6.54 0.68 -10.15
CA LEU A 108 6.33 0.36 -8.76
C LEU A 108 7.31 1.20 -7.90
N PRO A 109 6.89 1.67 -6.73
CA PRO A 109 7.80 2.33 -5.81
C PRO A 109 8.89 1.35 -5.36
N THR A 110 10.08 1.85 -5.12
CA THR A 110 11.09 1.11 -4.36
C THR A 110 10.64 0.98 -2.91
N GLU A 111 11.18 -0.01 -2.19
CA GLU A 111 10.94 -0.17 -0.75
C GLU A 111 11.21 1.13 0.02
N ALA A 112 12.34 1.77 -0.27
CA ALA A 112 12.70 3.04 0.37
C ALA A 112 11.70 4.17 0.05
N GLN A 113 11.20 4.28 -1.18
CA GLN A 113 10.18 5.26 -1.53
C GLN A 113 8.86 4.98 -0.81
N TRP A 114 8.49 3.72 -0.74
CA TRP A 114 7.25 3.31 -0.08
C TRP A 114 7.31 3.60 1.43
N GLU A 115 8.37 3.15 2.12
CA GLU A 115 8.54 3.38 3.55
C GLU A 115 8.64 4.87 3.88
N TYR A 116 9.42 5.63 3.10
CA TYR A 116 9.54 7.07 3.26
C TYR A 116 8.17 7.77 3.18
N ALA A 117 7.36 7.40 2.20
CA ALA A 117 6.02 7.95 2.01
C ALA A 117 5.04 7.50 3.11
N ALA A 118 5.06 6.23 3.50
CA ALA A 118 4.24 5.68 4.57
C ALA A 118 4.50 6.40 5.90
N ARG A 119 5.76 6.68 6.19
CA ARG A 119 6.23 7.41 7.38
C ARG A 119 6.24 8.93 7.19
N SER A 120 5.42 9.44 6.26
CA SER A 120 5.25 10.88 6.04
C SER A 120 6.59 11.64 5.93
N ARG A 121 7.43 11.22 4.97
CA ARG A 121 8.81 11.67 4.75
C ARG A 121 9.80 11.16 5.81
N GLY A 122 9.69 9.88 6.15
CA GLY A 122 10.68 9.19 6.99
C GLY A 122 10.63 9.56 8.47
N GLN A 123 9.51 10.08 8.96
CA GLN A 123 9.32 10.34 10.40
C GLN A 123 9.33 9.04 11.19
N TYR A 124 9.66 9.11 12.48
CA TYR A 124 9.64 7.96 13.39
C TYR A 124 8.23 7.75 13.94
N ILE A 125 7.30 7.38 13.06
CA ILE A 125 5.91 7.08 13.40
C ILE A 125 5.65 5.58 13.21
N PRO A 126 5.14 4.87 14.23
CA PRO A 126 4.99 3.42 14.17
C PRO A 126 3.85 2.95 13.26
N PHE A 127 2.87 3.80 12.99
CA PHE A 127 1.73 3.47 12.14
C PHE A 127 1.54 4.51 11.03
N ALA A 128 1.38 4.04 9.80
CA ALA A 128 1.15 4.89 8.62
C ALA A 128 -0.29 5.43 8.54
N THR A 129 -0.77 6.00 9.64
CA THR A 129 -2.10 6.58 9.80
C THR A 129 -2.04 8.11 9.76
N ASN A 130 -3.20 8.75 9.89
CA ASN A 130 -3.31 10.21 9.85
C ASN A 130 -2.56 10.93 11.00
N ASN A 131 -2.35 10.25 12.11
CA ASN A 131 -1.71 10.82 13.32
C ASN A 131 -0.58 9.95 13.89
N GLY A 132 -0.22 8.85 13.22
CA GLY A 132 0.81 7.91 13.68
C GLY A 132 0.36 6.95 14.78
N GLU A 133 -0.90 6.98 15.19
CA GLU A 133 -1.47 6.14 16.24
C GLU A 133 -2.29 4.99 15.65
N PHE A 134 -2.49 3.95 16.45
CA PHE A 134 -3.34 2.80 16.14
C PHE A 134 -4.70 2.98 16.81
N LEU A 135 -5.70 3.47 16.07
CA LEU A 135 -7.04 3.77 16.60
C LEU A 135 -8.11 2.96 15.84
N PRO A 136 -8.43 1.72 16.32
CA PRO A 136 -9.43 0.86 15.70
C PRO A 136 -10.80 1.53 15.52
N GLY A 137 -11.40 1.37 14.35
CA GLY A 137 -12.68 1.99 13.97
C GLY A 137 -12.57 3.48 13.63
N LYS A 138 -11.39 4.09 13.74
CA LYS A 138 -11.17 5.51 13.42
C LYS A 138 -10.19 5.73 12.28
N ASN A 139 -9.01 5.13 12.36
CA ASN A 139 -7.98 5.27 11.32
C ASN A 139 -7.46 3.92 10.78
N ILE A 140 -7.95 2.84 11.35
CA ILE A 140 -7.77 1.46 10.90
C ILE A 140 -9.05 0.68 11.21
N PRO A 141 -9.28 -0.50 10.60
CA PRO A 141 -10.43 -1.33 10.93
C PRO A 141 -10.50 -1.70 12.40
N SER A 142 -11.71 -1.70 12.98
CA SER A 142 -11.99 -2.35 14.26
C SER A 142 -12.00 -3.88 14.11
N GLN A 143 -12.01 -4.62 15.24
CA GLN A 143 -12.06 -6.08 15.19
C GLN A 143 -13.36 -6.59 14.53
N ASP A 144 -14.48 -5.91 14.73
CA ASP A 144 -15.77 -6.27 14.12
C ASP A 144 -15.71 -6.03 12.60
N GLU A 145 -15.18 -4.88 12.17
CA GLU A 145 -14.97 -4.59 10.76
C GLU A 145 -13.98 -5.55 10.10
N LEU A 146 -12.91 -5.96 10.78
CA LEU A 146 -11.99 -6.98 10.28
C LEU A 146 -12.73 -8.30 10.03
N SER A 147 -13.61 -8.70 10.94
CA SER A 147 -14.41 -9.92 10.79
C SER A 147 -15.34 -9.85 9.57
N GLU A 148 -15.93 -8.69 9.32
CA GLU A 148 -16.78 -8.44 8.14
C GLU A 148 -15.95 -8.43 6.84
N TYR A 149 -14.75 -7.80 6.85
CA TYR A 149 -13.93 -7.64 5.64
C TYR A 149 -13.07 -8.85 5.30
N THR A 150 -12.82 -9.73 6.24
CA THR A 150 -12.02 -10.93 5.96
C THR A 150 -12.82 -12.02 5.25
N ASP A 151 -14.15 -12.01 5.39
CA ASP A 151 -15.04 -13.05 4.83
C ASP A 151 -14.49 -14.48 5.01
N GLY A 152 -13.80 -14.72 6.14
CA GLY A 152 -13.12 -15.97 6.43
C GLY A 152 -11.74 -16.15 5.78
N ALA A 153 -11.28 -15.24 4.93
CA ALA A 153 -9.97 -15.32 4.25
C ALA A 153 -8.78 -14.99 5.15
N GLY A 154 -9.02 -14.43 6.32
CA GLY A 154 -7.95 -14.05 7.27
C GLY A 154 -7.14 -12.81 6.89
N ILE A 155 -7.39 -12.24 5.69
CA ILE A 155 -6.73 -11.02 5.20
C ILE A 155 -7.78 -9.91 5.16
N PRO A 156 -7.61 -8.82 5.92
CA PRO A 156 -8.56 -7.72 5.87
C PRO A 156 -8.43 -6.96 4.54
N ILE A 157 -9.45 -7.04 3.71
CA ILE A 157 -9.56 -6.28 2.46
C ILE A 157 -10.83 -5.44 2.56
N TYR A 158 -10.68 -4.14 2.44
CA TYR A 158 -11.76 -3.15 2.55
C TYR A 158 -11.67 -2.13 1.40
N PRO A 159 -12.74 -1.33 1.18
CA PRO A 159 -12.73 -0.31 0.14
C PRO A 159 -11.53 0.62 0.26
N VAL A 160 -10.87 0.88 -0.87
CA VAL A 160 -9.73 1.78 -0.93
C VAL A 160 -10.13 3.19 -0.47
N GLY A 161 -9.34 3.78 0.41
CA GLY A 161 -9.58 5.13 0.92
C GLY A 161 -10.64 5.22 2.02
N LYS A 162 -11.03 4.11 2.63
CA LYS A 162 -12.03 4.08 3.71
C LYS A 162 -11.60 4.87 4.94
N TYR A 163 -10.35 4.78 5.32
CA TYR A 163 -9.81 5.46 6.52
C TYR A 163 -9.05 6.73 6.14
N PRO A 164 -8.87 7.66 7.10
CA PRO A 164 -8.16 8.91 6.84
C PRO A 164 -6.74 8.68 6.30
N PRO A 165 -6.27 9.52 5.36
CA PRO A 165 -4.93 9.42 4.81
C PRO A 165 -3.86 9.79 5.84
N ASN A 166 -2.61 9.39 5.58
CA ASN A 166 -1.48 9.91 6.33
C ASN A 166 -1.26 11.43 6.07
N PRO A 167 -0.37 12.12 6.79
CA PRO A 167 -0.13 13.56 6.61
C PRO A 167 0.26 14.00 5.20
N LEU A 168 0.76 13.09 4.34
CA LEU A 168 1.01 13.38 2.93
C LEU A 168 -0.23 13.27 2.04
N GLY A 169 -1.36 12.81 2.57
CA GLY A 169 -2.59 12.58 1.82
C GLY A 169 -2.63 11.21 1.12
N LEU A 170 -1.80 10.25 1.54
CA LEU A 170 -1.76 8.88 1.02
C LEU A 170 -2.66 7.98 1.86
N TYR A 171 -3.48 7.19 1.18
CA TYR A 171 -4.42 6.26 1.80
C TYR A 171 -3.85 4.84 1.83
N ASP A 172 -4.31 4.05 2.77
CA ASP A 172 -4.09 2.60 2.87
C ASP A 172 -2.60 2.18 2.90
N MET A 173 -1.73 3.05 3.44
CA MET A 173 -0.29 2.79 3.59
C MET A 173 0.03 1.86 4.77
N GLY A 174 -0.97 1.50 5.57
CA GLY A 174 -0.85 0.57 6.69
C GLY A 174 -1.34 -0.83 6.33
N LEU A 175 -1.93 -1.50 7.28
CA LEU A 175 -2.35 -2.91 7.40
C LEU A 175 -3.12 -3.58 6.25
N SER A 176 -3.38 -2.96 5.13
CA SER A 176 -4.00 -3.65 4.01
C SER A 176 -2.95 -4.44 3.23
N GLY A 177 -3.14 -5.75 3.10
CA GLY A 177 -2.24 -6.60 2.33
C GLY A 177 -1.84 -6.01 0.98
N SER A 178 -0.57 -5.94 0.74
CA SER A 178 0.04 -5.60 -0.54
C SER A 178 0.27 -6.86 -1.34
#